data_1594ddd87b112e776f32bba12d1ab5f9
#
_entry.id   1594ddd87b112e776f32bba12d1ab5f9
#
_cell.length_a   1.000
_cell.length_b   1.000
_cell.length_c   1.000
_cell.angle_alpha   90.00
_cell.angle_beta   90.00
_cell.angle_gamma   90.00
#
_symmetry.space_group_name_H-M   'P 1'
#
loop_
_entity.id
_entity.type
_entity.pdbx_description
1 polymer ?
#
loop_
_entity_poly.entity_id
_entity_poly.type
_entity_poly.pdbx_seq_one_letter_code
_entity_poly.pdbx_strand_id
1 'polypeptide(L)'
;ILNKDNTKGVLLKGYSKKDFKNLEIVKNNEFYGNKQLNENTISIGRELSFILNLDVGDPVTLMSPAGVHTVIGTLPKQETFKVTSIFDSGLANFNENVAYINLNTLESFFDKSNELRFLEYYFINPQDIISHKNELLNIHKNELVYTWADLNESLFSALKVERNVMFIIL
;
A
#
# COMPACT_ATOMS: atom_id res chain seq x y z
N ILE A 1 4.63 -10.43 -7.16
CA ILE A 1 5.57 -11.09 -6.23
C ILE A 1 5.63 -12.57 -6.55
N LEU A 2 6.85 -13.11 -6.53
CA LEU A 2 7.08 -14.55 -6.78
C LEU A 2 7.88 -15.16 -5.62
N ASN A 3 7.49 -16.37 -5.24
CA ASN A 3 8.30 -17.27 -4.41
C ASN A 3 8.16 -18.69 -4.94
N LYS A 4 9.23 -19.26 -5.47
CA LYS A 4 9.25 -20.57 -6.12
C LYS A 4 8.13 -20.68 -7.18
N ASP A 5 7.15 -21.58 -6.97
CA ASP A 5 6.03 -21.82 -7.89
C ASP A 5 4.81 -20.92 -7.62
N ASN A 6 4.82 -20.15 -6.53
CA ASN A 6 3.72 -19.28 -6.14
C ASN A 6 3.93 -17.85 -6.65
N THR A 7 2.91 -17.31 -7.30
CA THR A 7 2.93 -15.94 -7.83
C THR A 7 1.66 -15.20 -7.41
N LYS A 8 1.80 -13.97 -6.95
CA LYS A 8 0.67 -13.11 -6.58
C LYS A 8 0.89 -11.69 -7.06
N GLY A 9 -0.16 -11.10 -7.64
CA GLY A 9 -0.19 -9.68 -7.93
C GLY A 9 -0.43 -8.89 -6.63
N VAL A 10 0.37 -7.83 -6.41
CA VAL A 10 0.24 -6.98 -5.23
C VAL A 10 0.38 -5.51 -5.57
N LEU A 11 -0.20 -4.66 -4.75
CA LEU A 11 0.05 -3.22 -4.75
C LEU A 11 1.29 -2.94 -3.89
N LEU A 12 2.35 -2.44 -4.52
CA LEU A 12 3.55 -1.99 -3.81
C LEU A 12 3.38 -0.53 -3.39
N LYS A 13 3.54 -0.27 -2.09
CA LYS A 13 3.59 1.09 -1.53
C LYS A 13 5.01 1.40 -1.04
N GLY A 14 5.55 2.54 -1.49
CA GLY A 14 6.87 3.01 -1.08
C GLY A 14 6.78 4.06 0.01
N TYR A 15 7.54 3.88 1.09
CA TYR A 15 7.64 4.85 2.17
C TYR A 15 9.09 5.17 2.51
N SER A 16 9.33 6.40 2.97
CA SER A 16 10.61 6.70 3.63
C SER A 16 10.74 5.90 4.91
N LYS A 17 11.98 5.69 5.38
CA LYS A 17 12.23 4.98 6.65
C LYS A 17 11.51 5.62 7.84
N LYS A 18 11.38 6.96 7.83
CA LYS A 18 10.72 7.72 8.88
C LYS A 18 9.20 7.54 8.84
N ASP A 19 8.63 7.68 7.65
CA ASP A 19 7.18 7.65 7.47
C ASP A 19 6.62 6.25 7.69
N PHE A 20 7.33 5.21 7.23
CA PHE A 20 6.94 3.82 7.48
C PHE A 20 6.78 3.51 8.97
N LYS A 21 7.71 3.96 9.82
CA LYS A 21 7.63 3.76 11.28
C LYS A 21 6.43 4.46 11.92
N ASN A 22 5.92 5.51 11.26
CA ASN A 22 4.80 6.30 11.77
C ASN A 22 3.42 5.73 11.39
N LEU A 23 3.37 4.77 10.45
CA LEU A 23 2.13 4.10 10.08
C LEU A 23 1.53 3.37 11.29
N GLU A 24 0.23 3.50 11.49
CA GLU A 24 -0.49 2.82 12.57
C GLU A 24 -0.34 1.30 12.50
N ILE A 25 -0.35 0.74 11.28
CA ILE A 25 -0.14 -0.68 11.04
C ILE A 25 1.24 -1.18 11.53
N VAL A 26 2.25 -0.31 11.54
CA VAL A 26 3.61 -0.63 12.02
C VAL A 26 3.74 -0.43 13.53
N LYS A 27 2.93 0.46 14.10
CA LYS A 27 2.88 0.68 15.56
C LYS A 27 2.09 -0.41 16.27
N ASN A 28 1.17 -1.04 15.58
CA ASN A 28 0.33 -2.12 16.11
C ASN A 28 1.17 -3.28 16.67
N ASN A 29 0.63 -3.98 17.67
CA ASN A 29 1.25 -5.15 18.31
C ASN A 29 1.27 -6.40 17.41
N GLU A 30 0.47 -6.41 16.36
CA GLU A 30 0.40 -7.49 15.37
C GLU A 30 1.42 -7.34 14.23
N PHE A 31 2.43 -6.51 14.43
CA PHE A 31 3.55 -6.34 13.53
C PHE A 31 4.73 -7.21 13.95
N TYR A 32 5.08 -8.18 13.12
CA TYR A 32 6.17 -9.10 13.38
C TYR A 32 7.40 -8.78 12.53
N GLY A 33 8.58 -8.68 13.15
CA GLY A 33 9.85 -8.40 12.48
C GLY A 33 10.36 -6.98 12.69
N ASN A 34 11.18 -6.49 11.75
CA ASN A 34 11.86 -5.20 11.87
C ASN A 34 10.99 -4.06 11.31
N LYS A 35 10.80 -3.00 12.09
CA LYS A 35 10.08 -1.77 11.70
C LYS A 35 10.88 -0.83 10.79
N GLN A 36 11.88 -1.33 10.08
CA GLN A 36 12.71 -0.54 9.17
C GLN A 36 12.66 -1.10 7.75
N LEU A 37 12.34 -0.26 6.79
CA LEU A 37 12.48 -0.56 5.36
C LEU A 37 13.83 -0.05 4.86
N ASN A 38 14.73 -0.99 4.56
CA ASN A 38 15.99 -0.71 3.87
C ASN A 38 15.81 -0.94 2.36
N GLU A 39 16.83 -0.63 1.57
CA GLU A 39 16.74 -0.68 0.11
C GLU A 39 16.36 -2.06 -0.45
N ASN A 40 16.91 -3.14 0.14
CA ASN A 40 16.66 -4.50 -0.33
C ASN A 40 15.70 -5.29 0.57
N THR A 41 14.79 -4.59 1.26
CA THR A 41 13.84 -5.23 2.18
C THR A 41 12.40 -4.91 1.83
N ILE A 42 11.50 -5.85 2.13
CA ILE A 42 10.07 -5.75 1.91
C ILE A 42 9.31 -6.13 3.19
N SER A 43 8.23 -5.42 3.47
CA SER A 43 7.24 -5.78 4.49
C SER A 43 6.00 -6.29 3.78
N ILE A 44 5.50 -7.46 4.15
CA ILE A 44 4.36 -8.12 3.51
C ILE A 44 3.23 -8.34 4.51
N GLY A 45 1.99 -8.41 4.00
CA GLY A 45 0.85 -8.73 4.85
C GLY A 45 0.80 -10.20 5.25
N ARG A 46 0.13 -10.51 6.36
CA ARG A 46 0.05 -11.85 6.93
C ARG A 46 -0.53 -12.87 5.95
N GLU A 47 -1.64 -12.56 5.30
CA GLU A 47 -2.27 -13.46 4.34
C GLU A 47 -1.37 -13.70 3.12
N LEU A 48 -0.65 -12.66 2.68
CA LEU A 48 0.32 -12.79 1.59
C LEU A 48 1.48 -13.71 1.98
N SER A 49 1.95 -13.65 3.24
CA SER A 49 3.00 -14.54 3.73
C SER A 49 2.56 -16.02 3.69
N PHE A 50 1.31 -16.31 4.06
CA PHE A 50 0.75 -17.67 3.97
C PHE A 50 0.61 -18.15 2.53
N ILE A 51 0.07 -17.31 1.62
CA ILE A 51 -0.11 -17.67 0.20
C ILE A 51 1.22 -17.99 -0.46
N LEU A 52 2.25 -17.20 -0.16
CA LEU A 52 3.58 -17.36 -0.75
C LEU A 52 4.50 -18.29 0.05
N ASN A 53 4.05 -18.76 1.20
CA ASN A 53 4.85 -19.55 2.15
C ASN A 53 6.18 -18.86 2.47
N LEU A 54 6.09 -17.64 3.00
CA LEU A 54 7.23 -16.76 3.33
C LEU A 54 7.23 -16.42 4.81
N ASP A 55 8.41 -16.44 5.40
CA ASP A 55 8.67 -15.96 6.75
C ASP A 55 9.63 -14.76 6.76
N VAL A 56 9.75 -14.10 7.91
CA VAL A 56 10.74 -13.03 8.10
C VAL A 56 12.15 -13.59 7.91
N GLY A 57 12.87 -12.99 6.98
CA GLY A 57 14.21 -13.42 6.60
C GLY A 57 14.28 -14.10 5.25
N ASP A 58 13.17 -14.55 4.71
CA ASP A 58 13.13 -15.25 3.42
C ASP A 58 13.35 -14.30 2.23
N PRO A 59 13.95 -14.78 1.16
CA PRO A 59 14.05 -14.06 -0.10
C PRO A 59 12.75 -14.15 -0.88
N VAL A 60 12.35 -13.04 -1.51
CA VAL A 60 11.19 -12.96 -2.40
C VAL A 60 11.52 -12.12 -3.61
N THR A 61 11.05 -12.50 -4.78
CA THR A 61 11.32 -11.78 -6.02
C THR A 61 10.12 -10.93 -6.42
N LEU A 62 10.37 -9.63 -6.65
CA LEU A 62 9.43 -8.73 -7.31
C LEU A 62 9.64 -8.79 -8.81
N MET A 63 8.54 -8.81 -9.56
CA MET A 63 8.54 -8.71 -11.01
C MET A 63 7.68 -7.54 -11.45
N SER A 64 8.24 -6.65 -12.27
CA SER A 64 7.49 -5.58 -12.93
C SER A 64 7.19 -5.97 -14.38
N PRO A 65 5.94 -5.85 -14.84
CA PRO A 65 5.61 -6.03 -16.25
C PRO A 65 6.20 -4.93 -17.13
N ALA A 66 6.43 -3.73 -16.58
CA ALA A 66 7.20 -2.67 -17.23
C ALA A 66 8.68 -3.06 -17.18
N GLY A 67 9.15 -3.76 -18.20
CA GLY A 67 10.48 -4.30 -18.24
C GLY A 67 11.45 -3.48 -19.09
N VAL A 68 12.67 -3.97 -19.24
CA VAL A 68 13.71 -3.40 -20.09
C VAL A 68 13.45 -3.79 -21.55
N HIS A 69 13.37 -2.79 -22.42
CA HIS A 69 13.27 -3.02 -23.86
C HIS A 69 14.59 -3.55 -24.41
N THR A 70 14.54 -4.72 -25.03
CA THR A 70 15.70 -5.35 -25.68
C THR A 70 15.42 -5.56 -27.17
N VAL A 71 16.46 -5.88 -27.95
CA VAL A 71 16.32 -6.20 -29.38
C VAL A 71 15.40 -7.39 -29.66
N ILE A 72 15.16 -8.26 -28.68
CA ILE A 72 14.32 -9.45 -28.77
C ILE A 72 12.95 -9.28 -28.10
N GLY A 73 12.63 -8.09 -27.58
CA GLY A 73 11.38 -7.77 -26.89
C GLY A 73 11.59 -7.17 -25.50
N THR A 74 10.50 -7.04 -24.76
CA THR A 74 10.54 -6.48 -23.40
C THR A 74 10.72 -7.62 -22.39
N LEU A 75 11.82 -7.56 -21.62
CA LEU A 75 12.08 -8.50 -20.52
C LEU A 75 11.57 -7.89 -19.20
N PRO A 76 10.78 -8.60 -18.40
CA PRO A 76 10.32 -8.12 -17.09
C PRO A 76 11.51 -7.81 -16.17
N LYS A 77 11.49 -6.66 -15.52
CA LYS A 77 12.48 -6.34 -14.49
C LYS A 77 12.19 -7.17 -13.25
N GLN A 78 13.22 -7.81 -12.72
CA GLN A 78 13.12 -8.66 -11.53
C GLN A 78 14.18 -8.25 -10.52
N GLU A 79 13.78 -8.12 -9.26
CA GLU A 79 14.67 -7.85 -8.14
C GLU A 79 14.30 -8.71 -6.94
N THR A 80 15.30 -9.19 -6.21
CA THR A 80 15.10 -10.02 -5.01
C THR A 80 15.22 -9.17 -3.76
N PHE A 81 14.22 -9.28 -2.89
CA PHE A 81 14.10 -8.59 -1.61
C PHE A 81 14.10 -9.60 -0.48
N LYS A 82 14.54 -9.17 0.69
CA LYS A 82 14.42 -9.94 1.92
C LYS A 82 13.18 -9.50 2.69
N VAL A 83 12.33 -10.43 3.08
CA VAL A 83 11.18 -10.14 3.95
C VAL A 83 11.72 -9.67 5.30
N THR A 84 11.50 -8.39 5.64
CA THR A 84 11.96 -7.80 6.90
C THR A 84 10.91 -7.86 8.00
N SER A 85 9.64 -7.88 7.60
CA SER A 85 8.52 -7.89 8.53
C SER A 85 7.24 -8.37 7.88
N ILE A 86 6.34 -8.86 8.72
CA ILE A 86 4.98 -9.26 8.37
C ILE A 86 4.02 -8.41 9.20
N PHE A 87 3.08 -7.75 8.55
CA PHE A 87 2.07 -6.92 9.20
C PHE A 87 0.68 -7.53 9.13
N ASP A 88 -0.16 -7.15 10.10
CA ASP A 88 -1.58 -7.42 10.07
C ASP A 88 -2.37 -6.14 10.27
N SER A 89 -3.23 -5.81 9.32
CA SER A 89 -4.11 -4.64 9.35
C SER A 89 -5.48 -4.93 9.97
N GLY A 90 -5.77 -6.20 10.29
CA GLY A 90 -7.12 -6.65 10.63
C GLY A 90 -8.03 -6.86 9.41
N LEU A 91 -7.56 -6.56 8.19
CA LEU A 91 -8.31 -6.71 6.94
C LEU A 91 -7.60 -7.72 6.03
N ALA A 92 -8.10 -8.95 5.96
CA ALA A 92 -7.48 -10.03 5.20
C ALA A 92 -7.20 -9.65 3.73
N ASN A 93 -8.17 -9.02 3.06
CA ASN A 93 -8.01 -8.57 1.67
C ASN A 93 -6.88 -7.54 1.51
N PHE A 94 -6.68 -6.65 2.48
CA PHE A 94 -5.58 -5.69 2.46
C PHE A 94 -4.24 -6.40 2.66
N ASN A 95 -4.16 -7.28 3.66
CA ASN A 95 -2.96 -8.04 3.97
C ASN A 95 -2.54 -8.99 2.83
N GLU A 96 -3.50 -9.46 2.03
CA GLU A 96 -3.23 -10.31 0.87
C GLU A 96 -2.64 -9.55 -0.32
N ASN A 97 -3.04 -8.28 -0.50
CA ASN A 97 -2.82 -7.55 -1.75
C ASN A 97 -1.85 -6.36 -1.62
N VAL A 98 -1.33 -6.06 -0.43
CA VAL A 98 -0.44 -4.91 -0.21
C VAL A 98 0.91 -5.36 0.33
N ALA A 99 1.97 -4.71 -0.15
CA ALA A 99 3.31 -4.84 0.39
C ALA A 99 4.01 -3.47 0.42
N TYR A 100 4.94 -3.30 1.34
CA TYR A 100 5.69 -2.06 1.55
C TYR A 100 7.17 -2.24 1.26
N ILE A 101 7.75 -1.31 0.50
CA ILE A 101 9.19 -1.23 0.26
C ILE A 101 9.69 0.20 0.47
N ASN A 102 11.01 0.38 0.47
CA ASN A 102 11.59 1.71 0.56
C ASN A 102 11.19 2.57 -0.66
N LEU A 103 10.87 3.86 -0.46
CA LEU A 103 10.41 4.76 -1.51
C LEU A 103 11.42 4.90 -2.66
N ASN A 104 12.71 5.11 -2.34
CA ASN A 104 13.73 5.25 -3.39
C ASN A 104 13.89 3.95 -4.19
N THR A 105 13.76 2.80 -3.51
CA THR A 105 13.79 1.49 -4.16
C THR A 105 12.57 1.31 -5.08
N LEU A 106 11.37 1.71 -4.65
CA LEU A 106 10.18 1.66 -5.49
C LEU A 106 10.36 2.48 -6.78
N GLU A 107 10.87 3.71 -6.64
CA GLU A 107 11.10 4.59 -7.77
C GLU A 107 12.12 4.02 -8.75
N SER A 108 13.24 3.49 -8.26
CA SER A 108 14.26 2.86 -9.11
C SER A 108 13.77 1.55 -9.73
N PHE A 109 12.94 0.79 -9.02
CA PHE A 109 12.36 -0.46 -9.53
C PHE A 109 11.43 -0.23 -10.73
N PHE A 110 10.65 0.86 -10.71
CA PHE A 110 9.74 1.20 -11.80
C PHE A 110 10.32 2.21 -12.80
N ASP A 111 11.57 2.66 -12.62
CA ASP A 111 12.22 3.72 -13.40
C ASP A 111 11.41 5.03 -13.43
N LYS A 112 10.75 5.34 -12.32
CA LYS A 112 9.83 6.48 -12.16
C LYS A 112 10.21 7.31 -10.94
N SER A 113 11.15 8.23 -11.13
CA SER A 113 11.48 9.20 -10.08
C SER A 113 10.46 10.35 -10.07
N ASN A 114 9.87 10.63 -8.92
CA ASN A 114 8.96 11.74 -8.64
C ASN A 114 7.59 11.75 -9.37
N GLU A 115 7.27 10.76 -10.20
CA GLU A 115 6.04 10.79 -11.02
C GLU A 115 4.76 10.40 -10.26
N LEU A 116 4.88 9.58 -9.21
CA LEU A 116 3.73 9.04 -8.47
C LEU A 116 3.91 9.17 -6.96
N ARG A 117 4.27 10.37 -6.51
CA ARG A 117 4.33 10.66 -5.08
C ARG A 117 3.02 11.23 -4.60
N PHE A 118 2.54 10.70 -3.47
CA PHE A 118 1.39 11.20 -2.76
C PHE A 118 1.80 11.66 -1.36
N LEU A 119 1.14 12.70 -0.86
CA LEU A 119 1.18 13.07 0.55
C LEU A 119 -0.05 12.45 1.21
N GLU A 120 0.15 11.58 2.19
CA GLU A 120 -0.93 11.03 3.00
C GLU A 120 -1.02 11.77 4.33
N TYR A 121 -2.19 12.34 4.63
CA TYR A 121 -2.47 13.04 5.89
C TYR A 121 -3.34 12.15 6.77
N TYR A 122 -2.91 11.95 8.01
CA TYR A 122 -3.63 11.18 9.03
C TYR A 122 -4.15 12.12 10.11
N PHE A 123 -5.45 12.13 10.33
CA PHE A 123 -6.12 12.99 11.30
C PHE A 123 -6.59 12.18 12.51
N ILE A 124 -6.56 12.81 13.69
CA ILE A 124 -7.03 12.20 14.95
C ILE A 124 -8.55 11.94 14.87
N ASN A 125 -9.30 12.86 14.24
CA ASN A 125 -10.73 12.74 14.00
C ASN A 125 -11.02 12.52 12.51
N PRO A 126 -10.97 11.28 12.00
CA PRO A 126 -11.19 11.01 10.57
C PRO A 126 -12.64 11.23 10.12
N GLN A 127 -13.59 11.43 11.06
CA GLN A 127 -15.01 11.66 10.74
C GLN A 127 -15.26 13.08 10.21
N ASP A 128 -14.40 14.04 10.54
CA ASP A 128 -14.53 15.45 10.14
C ASP A 128 -13.91 15.73 8.76
N ILE A 129 -14.20 14.82 7.86
CA ILE A 129 -13.53 14.70 6.54
C ILE A 129 -13.72 15.94 5.67
N ILE A 130 -14.90 16.59 5.73
CA ILE A 130 -15.20 17.77 4.91
C ILE A 130 -14.38 18.97 5.38
N SER A 131 -14.25 19.17 6.68
CA SER A 131 -13.44 20.25 7.27
C SER A 131 -11.98 20.07 6.88
N HIS A 132 -11.44 18.86 7.09
CA HIS A 132 -10.06 18.53 6.75
C HIS A 132 -9.76 18.65 5.25
N LYS A 133 -10.69 18.26 4.38
CA LYS A 133 -10.55 18.45 2.93
C LYS A 133 -10.45 19.93 2.56
N ASN A 134 -11.31 20.76 3.12
CA ASN A 134 -11.30 22.21 2.88
C ASN A 134 -10.00 22.86 3.38
N GLU A 135 -9.51 22.46 4.53
CA GLU A 135 -8.23 22.93 5.08
C GLU A 135 -7.06 22.57 4.16
N LEU A 136 -6.98 21.31 3.70
CA LEU A 136 -5.95 20.85 2.78
C LEU A 136 -6.01 21.55 1.42
N LEU A 137 -7.21 21.78 0.87
CA LEU A 137 -7.39 22.55 -0.37
C LEU A 137 -6.91 24.00 -0.25
N ASN A 138 -7.02 24.59 0.93
CA ASN A 138 -6.49 25.95 1.17
C ASN A 138 -4.96 25.98 1.23
N ILE A 139 -4.34 24.90 1.72
CA ILE A 139 -2.87 24.75 1.79
C ILE A 139 -2.32 24.36 0.42
N HIS A 140 -2.96 23.42 -0.27
CA HIS A 140 -2.54 22.81 -1.54
C HIS A 140 -3.42 23.28 -2.70
N LYS A 141 -3.36 24.57 -3.04
CA LYS A 141 -4.27 25.22 -4.01
C LYS A 141 -4.21 24.64 -5.44
N ASN A 142 -3.09 24.03 -5.81
CA ASN A 142 -2.85 23.52 -7.17
C ASN A 142 -2.79 21.98 -7.23
N GLU A 143 -3.16 21.31 -6.14
CA GLU A 143 -3.07 19.85 -6.04
C GLU A 143 -4.45 19.22 -5.91
N LEU A 144 -4.56 17.97 -6.32
CA LEU A 144 -5.79 17.21 -6.17
C LEU A 144 -5.82 16.58 -4.76
N VAL A 145 -6.86 16.89 -3.99
CA VAL A 145 -7.05 16.34 -2.66
C VAL A 145 -8.18 15.31 -2.69
N TYR A 146 -7.82 14.06 -2.43
CA TYR A 146 -8.76 12.95 -2.30
C TYR A 146 -8.87 12.53 -0.85
N THR A 147 -10.09 12.36 -0.37
CA THR A 147 -10.34 11.77 0.94
C THR A 147 -10.59 10.27 0.81
N TRP A 148 -10.51 9.55 1.91
CA TRP A 148 -10.86 8.13 1.94
C TRP A 148 -12.32 7.88 1.51
N ALA A 149 -13.22 8.84 1.74
CA ALA A 149 -14.61 8.76 1.29
C ALA A 149 -14.73 8.93 -0.23
N ASP A 150 -13.96 9.83 -0.84
CA ASP A 150 -13.92 10.00 -2.29
C ASP A 150 -13.41 8.71 -2.97
N LEU A 151 -12.39 8.07 -2.39
CA LEU A 151 -11.83 6.82 -2.90
C LEU A 151 -12.76 5.60 -2.74
N ASN A 152 -13.75 5.70 -1.86
CA ASN A 152 -14.74 4.65 -1.58
C ASN A 152 -16.19 5.12 -1.85
N GLU A 153 -16.39 6.01 -2.82
CA GLU A 153 -17.68 6.62 -3.13
C GLU A 153 -18.79 5.60 -3.37
N SER A 154 -18.50 4.52 -4.05
CA SER A 154 -19.47 3.44 -4.32
C SER A 154 -19.98 2.79 -3.03
N LEU A 155 -19.11 2.55 -2.04
CA LEU A 155 -19.47 2.01 -0.74
C LEU A 155 -20.37 2.99 0.02
N PHE A 156 -20.01 4.27 0.05
CA PHE A 156 -20.81 5.30 0.74
C PHE A 156 -22.17 5.51 0.08
N SER A 157 -22.23 5.44 -1.24
CA SER A 157 -23.48 5.51 -1.98
C SER A 157 -24.39 4.32 -1.65
N ALA A 158 -23.85 3.10 -1.57
CA ALA A 158 -24.61 1.92 -1.18
C ALA A 158 -25.16 2.03 0.26
N LEU A 159 -24.32 2.45 1.22
CA LEU A 159 -24.74 2.67 2.61
C LEU A 159 -25.81 3.76 2.75
N LYS A 160 -25.76 4.81 1.91
CA LYS A 160 -26.78 5.87 1.87
C LYS A 160 -28.11 5.34 1.36
N VAL A 161 -28.09 4.50 0.33
CA VAL A 161 -29.30 3.84 -0.19
C VAL A 161 -29.90 2.91 0.85
N GLU A 162 -29.09 2.08 1.49
CA GLU A 162 -29.53 1.18 2.57
C GLU A 162 -30.22 1.95 3.70
N ARG A 163 -29.58 3.02 4.18
CA ARG A 163 -30.17 3.89 5.20
C ARG A 163 -31.52 4.46 4.77
N ASN A 164 -31.64 4.96 3.53
CA ASN A 164 -32.87 5.53 3.03
C ASN A 164 -33.98 4.47 2.92
N VAL A 165 -33.66 3.25 2.48
CA VAL A 165 -34.59 2.13 2.42
C VAL A 165 -35.08 1.77 3.83
N MET A 166 -34.19 1.71 4.82
CA MET A 166 -34.56 1.46 6.21
C MET A 166 -35.54 2.53 6.75
N PHE A 167 -35.33 3.79 6.43
CA PHE A 167 -36.27 4.88 6.80
C PHE A 167 -37.64 4.76 6.15
N ILE A 168 -37.75 4.15 4.95
CA ILE A 168 -39.05 3.97 4.26
C ILE A 168 -39.82 2.78 4.84
N ILE A 169 -39.11 1.77 5.36
CA ILE A 169 -39.71 0.54 5.90
C ILE A 169 -40.20 0.72 7.36
N LEU A 170 -39.64 1.65 8.12
CA LEU A 170 -40.04 2.02 9.46
C LEU A 170 -41.19 3.01 9.46
#